data_c401df9fb3eef068ef91456e08615978
#
_entry.id   c401df9fb3eef068ef91456e08615978
#
_cell.length_a   1.000
_cell.length_b   1.000
_cell.length_c   1.000
_cell.angle_alpha   90.00
_cell.angle_beta   90.00
_cell.angle_gamma   90.00
#
_symmetry.space_group_name_H-M   'P 1'
#
loop_
_entity.id
_entity.type
_entity.pdbx_description
1 polymer ?
#
loop_
_entity_poly.entity_id
_entity_poly.type
_entity_poly.pdbx_seq_one_letter_code
_entity_poly.pdbx_strand_id
1 'polypeptide(L)'
;MKKRLTLFSLLLLFTMTAMAQIEVYGIYYNLNRSNNTAEVTTYKYGTRYSGDIVIPASIWVYGVDYSVTSIGYRAFCDCSGLTSIEIPNSVTSIGDYAFYSCYRLTSIEIPTSVTEIGESAFSTCSSLTSIEIPNSVTSIGYAAFAGCSSLTSIEIPNSVTAIGESAFCWCSGLTSIKIPNSVTTIGNAAFCDCSGLTSIEIPNSVTWIGNAAFGSCSGLTSIEIPNSVTSIGYTAFASCSGLTSIEIPNSVTSIGDYAFSRCSGLTSITMQRTTPPTVGDDLFYECSKLETIYVPVGASEAYNVAPWNEYNIVEGEVAGIESVTLEEWPADVYDLNGRMVKAQAENLDGLPKGVYIVNGKKFVK
;
A
#
# COMPACT_ATOMS: atom_id res chain seq x y z
N MET A 1 -47.69 26.40 65.55
CA MET A 1 -46.91 25.29 64.97
C MET A 1 -46.53 25.65 63.53
N LYS A 2 -45.30 26.11 63.34
CA LYS A 2 -44.78 26.44 61.99
C LYS A 2 -44.10 25.21 61.44
N LYS A 3 -44.64 24.62 60.34
CA LYS A 3 -43.99 23.53 59.62
C LYS A 3 -42.89 24.15 58.80
N ARG A 4 -41.62 23.80 59.11
CA ARG A 4 -40.47 24.09 58.26
C ARG A 4 -40.49 23.12 57.09
N LEU A 5 -40.65 23.62 55.89
CA LEU A 5 -40.49 22.91 54.64
C LEU A 5 -38.98 22.84 54.36
N THR A 6 -38.36 21.73 54.60
CA THR A 6 -36.97 21.46 54.20
C THR A 6 -36.95 21.20 52.70
N LEU A 7 -36.39 22.17 51.98
CA LEU A 7 -36.13 22.03 50.55
C LEU A 7 -34.94 21.06 50.42
N PHE A 8 -35.24 19.79 50.14
CA PHE A 8 -34.20 18.84 49.69
C PHE A 8 -33.84 19.24 48.27
N SER A 9 -32.74 19.94 48.13
CA SER A 9 -32.07 20.09 46.84
C SER A 9 -31.59 18.71 46.42
N LEU A 10 -32.33 18.06 45.53
CA LEU A 10 -31.94 16.87 44.85
C LEU A 10 -30.81 17.23 43.88
N LEU A 11 -29.58 17.20 44.40
CA LEU A 11 -28.35 17.23 43.58
C LEU A 11 -28.32 15.88 42.88
N LEU A 12 -29.01 15.78 41.73
CA LEU A 12 -28.83 14.65 40.82
C LEU A 12 -27.39 14.71 40.34
N LEU A 13 -26.52 13.92 40.99
CA LEU A 13 -25.24 13.54 40.38
C LEU A 13 -25.56 12.76 39.10
N PHE A 14 -25.69 13.46 37.99
CA PHE A 14 -25.61 12.83 36.70
C PHE A 14 -24.16 12.40 36.48
N THR A 15 -23.78 11.27 36.97
CA THR A 15 -22.63 10.50 36.50
C THR A 15 -23.02 9.78 35.20
N MET A 16 -23.50 10.53 34.22
CA MET A 16 -23.50 10.09 32.84
C MET A 16 -22.30 10.72 32.18
N THR A 17 -21.32 9.90 31.87
CA THR A 17 -20.30 10.14 30.84
C THR A 17 -20.95 10.14 29.43
N ALA A 18 -22.10 10.81 29.30
CA ALA A 18 -22.65 11.14 28.01
C ALA A 18 -21.79 12.29 27.48
N MET A 19 -20.96 12.02 26.48
CA MET A 19 -20.32 13.08 25.70
C MET A 19 -21.45 13.99 25.20
N ALA A 20 -21.52 15.21 25.73
CA ALA A 20 -22.52 16.17 25.27
C ALA A 20 -22.07 16.69 23.92
N GLN A 21 -22.76 16.26 22.86
CA GLN A 21 -22.54 16.83 21.54
C GLN A 21 -22.98 18.29 21.54
N ILE A 22 -22.11 19.16 21.06
CA ILE A 22 -22.36 20.59 20.96
C ILE A 22 -21.97 21.09 19.56
N GLU A 23 -22.72 22.08 19.07
CA GLU A 23 -22.41 22.78 17.84
C GLU A 23 -21.67 24.08 18.15
N VAL A 24 -20.53 24.30 17.49
CA VAL A 24 -19.79 25.57 17.54
C VAL A 24 -19.35 25.91 16.10
N TYR A 25 -19.76 27.07 15.61
CA TYR A 25 -19.47 27.54 14.24
C TYR A 25 -19.89 26.56 13.12
N GLY A 26 -21.01 25.87 13.31
CA GLY A 26 -21.52 24.90 12.34
C GLY A 26 -20.83 23.53 12.35
N ILE A 27 -19.89 23.31 13.28
CA ILE A 27 -19.21 22.03 13.47
C ILE A 27 -19.64 21.42 14.80
N TYR A 28 -19.87 20.10 14.80
CA TYR A 28 -20.29 19.35 15.98
C TYR A 28 -19.11 18.73 16.68
N TYR A 29 -19.11 18.79 18.00
CA TYR A 29 -18.04 18.31 18.85
C TYR A 29 -18.58 17.43 19.98
N ASN A 30 -17.84 16.39 20.30
CA ASN A 30 -17.96 15.65 21.56
C ASN A 30 -16.96 16.24 22.56
N LEU A 31 -17.44 16.73 23.70
CA LEU A 31 -16.58 17.33 24.72
C LEU A 31 -16.10 16.30 25.74
N ASN A 32 -14.79 16.22 25.93
CA ASN A 32 -14.21 15.52 27.08
C ASN A 32 -13.90 16.54 28.19
N ARG A 33 -14.75 16.58 29.20
CA ARG A 33 -14.65 17.53 30.32
C ARG A 33 -13.56 17.19 31.33
N SER A 34 -13.01 15.98 31.27
CA SER A 34 -11.99 15.54 32.22
C SER A 34 -10.62 16.10 31.90
N ASN A 35 -10.33 16.36 30.63
CA ASN A 35 -9.05 16.87 30.13
C ASN A 35 -9.19 18.11 29.24
N ASN A 36 -10.39 18.68 29.13
CA ASN A 36 -10.72 19.84 28.30
C ASN A 36 -10.33 19.66 26.84
N THR A 37 -10.65 18.49 26.23
CA THR A 37 -10.49 18.24 24.81
C THR A 37 -11.83 18.12 24.11
N ALA A 38 -11.82 18.38 22.80
CA ALA A 38 -12.96 18.24 21.92
C ALA A 38 -12.59 17.33 20.74
N GLU A 39 -13.50 16.47 20.35
CA GLU A 39 -13.44 15.64 19.17
C GLU A 39 -14.47 16.13 18.16
N VAL A 40 -14.04 16.39 16.92
CA VAL A 40 -14.99 16.68 15.83
C VAL A 40 -15.83 15.44 15.56
N THR A 41 -17.14 15.60 15.43
CA THR A 41 -18.06 14.49 15.23
C THR A 41 -19.12 14.77 14.19
N THR A 42 -19.85 13.74 13.77
CA THR A 42 -20.98 13.88 12.83
C THR A 42 -22.23 14.44 13.51
N TYR A 43 -23.07 15.10 12.76
CA TYR A 43 -24.35 15.58 13.24
C TYR A 43 -25.37 14.45 13.41
N LYS A 44 -26.08 14.47 14.52
CA LYS A 44 -27.03 13.43 14.92
C LYS A 44 -28.25 13.25 13.99
N TYR A 45 -28.61 14.26 13.18
CA TYR A 45 -29.86 14.28 12.40
C TYR A 45 -29.66 14.39 10.87
N GLY A 46 -28.45 14.05 10.36
CA GLY A 46 -28.24 13.85 8.92
C GLY A 46 -27.90 15.07 8.09
N THR A 47 -27.64 16.25 8.70
CA THR A 47 -27.08 17.38 7.96
C THR A 47 -25.60 17.07 7.67
N ARG A 48 -25.20 17.08 6.41
CA ARG A 48 -23.83 16.81 5.99
C ARG A 48 -23.07 18.12 5.86
N TYR A 49 -21.85 18.15 6.30
CA TYR A 49 -20.93 19.27 6.07
C TYR A 49 -20.73 19.48 4.56
N SER A 50 -20.65 20.74 4.13
CA SER A 50 -20.46 21.09 2.73
C SER A 50 -19.66 22.38 2.58
N GLY A 51 -19.05 22.59 1.41
CA GLY A 51 -18.19 23.75 1.14
C GLY A 51 -16.85 23.63 1.84
N ASP A 52 -16.29 24.76 2.21
CA ASP A 52 -14.99 24.87 2.84
C ASP A 52 -15.16 24.90 4.37
N ILE A 53 -14.47 24.05 5.08
CA ILE A 53 -14.53 23.90 6.54
C ILE A 53 -13.18 24.28 7.14
N VAL A 54 -13.20 25.09 8.19
CA VAL A 54 -12.02 25.39 9.02
C VAL A 54 -12.28 24.88 10.44
N ILE A 55 -11.51 23.88 10.86
CA ILE A 55 -11.59 23.35 12.23
C ILE A 55 -10.69 24.24 13.11
N PRO A 56 -11.22 24.92 14.15
CA PRO A 56 -10.41 25.72 15.06
C PRO A 56 -9.53 24.83 15.97
N ALA A 57 -8.39 25.33 16.37
CA ALA A 57 -7.49 24.62 17.31
C ALA A 57 -8.13 24.43 18.69
N SER A 58 -9.03 25.33 19.11
CA SER A 58 -9.83 25.20 20.35
C SER A 58 -11.20 25.85 20.19
N ILE A 59 -12.13 25.46 21.06
CA ILE A 59 -13.48 26.00 21.13
C ILE A 59 -13.80 26.44 22.57
N TRP A 60 -14.39 27.63 22.70
CA TRP A 60 -14.83 28.15 24.00
C TRP A 60 -16.27 27.77 24.29
N VAL A 61 -16.48 26.97 25.33
CA VAL A 61 -17.81 26.42 25.66
C VAL A 61 -18.04 26.50 27.17
N TYR A 62 -19.12 27.16 27.60
CA TYR A 62 -19.53 27.29 29.01
C TYR A 62 -18.42 27.80 29.95
N GLY A 63 -17.56 28.70 29.48
CA GLY A 63 -16.48 29.27 30.30
C GLY A 63 -15.21 28.43 30.32
N VAL A 64 -15.11 27.39 29.50
CA VAL A 64 -13.94 26.49 29.39
C VAL A 64 -13.45 26.47 27.94
N ASP A 65 -12.14 26.56 27.76
CA ASP A 65 -11.47 26.36 26.47
C ASP A 65 -11.17 24.86 26.28
N TYR A 66 -11.69 24.28 25.19
CA TYR A 66 -11.48 22.88 24.82
C TYR A 66 -10.56 22.81 23.61
N SER A 67 -9.41 22.18 23.74
CA SER A 67 -8.51 21.92 22.61
C SER A 67 -9.14 20.88 21.68
N VAL A 68 -9.18 21.15 20.36
CA VAL A 68 -9.65 20.19 19.36
C VAL A 68 -8.51 19.24 19.03
N THR A 69 -8.61 17.98 19.49
CA THR A 69 -7.49 17.01 19.44
C THR A 69 -7.72 15.82 18.52
N SER A 70 -8.93 15.62 18.03
CA SER A 70 -9.24 14.50 17.13
C SER A 70 -10.39 14.80 16.18
N ILE A 71 -10.35 14.14 15.03
CA ILE A 71 -11.48 13.96 14.13
C ILE A 71 -12.04 12.58 14.38
N GLY A 72 -13.27 12.50 14.91
CA GLY A 72 -13.85 11.27 15.41
C GLY A 72 -14.39 10.34 14.31
N TYR A 73 -14.86 9.17 14.75
CA TYR A 73 -15.52 8.19 13.90
C TYR A 73 -16.62 8.82 13.04
N ARG A 74 -16.50 8.65 11.70
CA ARG A 74 -17.46 9.13 10.70
C ARG A 74 -17.75 10.63 10.76
N ALA A 75 -16.85 11.45 11.28
CA ALA A 75 -17.10 12.88 11.50
C ALA A 75 -17.58 13.61 10.24
N PHE A 76 -16.99 13.34 9.09
CA PHE A 76 -17.34 13.88 7.77
C PHE A 76 -17.81 12.81 6.80
N CYS A 77 -18.23 11.64 7.31
CA CYS A 77 -18.70 10.54 6.46
C CYS A 77 -19.85 10.97 5.56
N ASP A 78 -19.79 10.59 4.27
CA ASP A 78 -20.78 10.95 3.24
C ASP A 78 -20.98 12.48 3.04
N CYS A 79 -20.00 13.30 3.43
CA CYS A 79 -20.04 14.74 3.17
C CYS A 79 -19.70 15.02 1.71
N SER A 80 -20.59 14.60 0.81
CA SER A 80 -20.41 14.71 -0.65
C SER A 80 -20.31 16.15 -1.17
N GLY A 81 -20.65 17.14 -0.35
CA GLY A 81 -20.51 18.56 -0.65
C GLY A 81 -19.26 19.22 -0.10
N LEU A 82 -18.43 18.50 0.69
CA LEU A 82 -17.19 19.02 1.27
C LEU A 82 -16.15 19.23 0.17
N THR A 83 -15.66 20.45 0.00
CA THR A 83 -14.70 20.84 -1.04
C THR A 83 -13.29 21.00 -0.52
N SER A 84 -13.13 21.56 0.67
CA SER A 84 -11.85 21.68 1.37
C SER A 84 -12.05 21.62 2.88
N ILE A 85 -10.98 21.30 3.60
CA ILE A 85 -10.95 21.30 5.05
C ILE A 85 -9.57 21.67 5.57
N GLU A 86 -9.53 22.59 6.54
CA GLU A 86 -8.32 22.95 7.29
C GLU A 86 -8.36 22.24 8.64
N ILE A 87 -7.34 21.45 8.93
CA ILE A 87 -7.17 20.69 10.18
C ILE A 87 -6.06 21.34 11.00
N PRO A 88 -6.32 21.75 12.26
CA PRO A 88 -5.31 22.41 13.07
C PRO A 88 -4.25 21.43 13.61
N ASN A 89 -3.05 21.93 13.90
CA ASN A 89 -1.96 21.14 14.48
C ASN A 89 -2.21 20.61 15.91
N SER A 90 -3.35 20.93 16.52
CA SER A 90 -3.80 20.31 17.77
C SER A 90 -4.40 18.92 17.58
N VAL A 91 -4.79 18.56 16.35
CA VAL A 91 -5.35 17.25 16.01
C VAL A 91 -4.24 16.22 15.91
N THR A 92 -4.36 15.12 16.64
CA THR A 92 -3.38 14.04 16.71
C THR A 92 -3.87 12.73 16.10
N SER A 93 -5.18 12.60 15.83
CA SER A 93 -5.76 11.40 15.21
C SER A 93 -6.93 11.73 14.29
N ILE A 94 -7.05 10.92 13.24
CA ILE A 94 -8.18 10.89 12.30
C ILE A 94 -8.81 9.49 12.44
N GLY A 95 -10.05 9.47 12.91
CA GLY A 95 -10.78 8.23 13.23
C GLY A 95 -11.25 7.46 11.98
N ASP A 96 -11.79 6.26 12.24
CA ASP A 96 -12.31 5.40 11.18
C ASP A 96 -13.45 6.07 10.42
N TYR A 97 -13.44 5.90 9.09
CA TYR A 97 -14.44 6.47 8.16
C TYR A 97 -14.56 8.00 8.24
N ALA A 98 -13.60 8.71 8.82
CA ALA A 98 -13.73 10.15 9.10
C ALA A 98 -14.11 10.98 7.88
N PHE A 99 -13.56 10.69 6.71
CA PHE A 99 -13.87 11.34 5.42
C PHE A 99 -14.40 10.36 4.37
N TYR A 100 -14.95 9.23 4.80
CA TYR A 100 -15.51 8.23 3.88
C TYR A 100 -16.53 8.88 2.94
N SER A 101 -16.40 8.62 1.61
CA SER A 101 -17.32 9.15 0.58
C SER A 101 -17.39 10.68 0.49
N CYS A 102 -16.30 11.39 0.81
CA CYS A 102 -16.18 12.83 0.53
C CYS A 102 -15.82 13.04 -0.95
N TYR A 103 -16.79 12.79 -1.85
CA TYR A 103 -16.57 12.72 -3.30
C TYR A 103 -16.03 14.01 -3.93
N ARG A 104 -16.22 15.19 -3.32
CA ARG A 104 -15.79 16.49 -3.84
C ARG A 104 -14.53 17.04 -3.16
N LEU A 105 -13.99 16.34 -2.17
CA LEU A 105 -12.73 16.72 -1.52
C LEU A 105 -11.57 16.53 -2.50
N THR A 106 -10.94 17.62 -2.93
CA THR A 106 -9.90 17.60 -3.95
C THR A 106 -8.49 17.53 -3.37
N SER A 107 -8.30 18.09 -2.18
CA SER A 107 -7.05 18.06 -1.44
C SER A 107 -7.32 18.16 0.06
N ILE A 108 -6.40 17.66 0.86
CA ILE A 108 -6.40 17.78 2.31
C ILE A 108 -4.96 17.77 2.80
N GLU A 109 -4.65 18.66 3.74
CA GLU A 109 -3.39 18.67 4.46
C GLU A 109 -3.57 17.95 5.81
N ILE A 110 -2.83 16.88 6.02
CA ILE A 110 -2.80 16.15 7.30
C ILE A 110 -1.70 16.78 8.16
N PRO A 111 -2.03 17.33 9.33
CA PRO A 111 -1.03 17.95 10.20
C PRO A 111 0.06 16.96 10.66
N THR A 112 1.27 17.45 10.85
CA THR A 112 2.42 16.66 11.35
C THR A 112 2.24 16.12 12.78
N SER A 113 1.22 16.59 13.49
CA SER A 113 0.79 16.08 14.80
C SER A 113 -0.01 14.78 14.70
N VAL A 114 -0.57 14.44 13.53
CA VAL A 114 -1.36 13.23 13.33
C VAL A 114 -0.46 12.02 13.29
N THR A 115 -0.69 11.08 14.20
CA THR A 115 0.08 9.82 14.32
C THR A 115 -0.70 8.62 13.82
N GLU A 116 -2.02 8.74 13.65
CA GLU A 116 -2.91 7.65 13.29
C GLU A 116 -3.96 8.10 12.26
N ILE A 117 -4.10 7.32 11.21
CA ILE A 117 -5.16 7.43 10.18
C ILE A 117 -5.99 6.15 10.29
N GLY A 118 -7.26 6.29 10.67
CA GLY A 118 -8.17 5.19 10.92
C GLY A 118 -8.55 4.39 9.68
N GLU A 119 -9.26 3.28 9.90
CA GLU A 119 -9.82 2.41 8.87
C GLU A 119 -10.73 3.22 7.93
N SER A 120 -10.55 3.03 6.62
CA SER A 120 -11.36 3.66 5.58
C SER A 120 -11.48 5.20 5.70
N ALA A 121 -10.52 5.85 6.38
CA ALA A 121 -10.61 7.27 6.72
C ALA A 121 -10.84 8.17 5.51
N PHE A 122 -10.23 7.88 4.36
CA PHE A 122 -10.38 8.61 3.10
C PHE A 122 -10.97 7.73 1.98
N SER A 123 -11.56 6.58 2.35
CA SER A 123 -12.11 5.69 1.31
C SER A 123 -13.17 6.39 0.49
N THR A 124 -13.13 6.18 -0.84
CA THR A 124 -14.02 6.78 -1.84
C THR A 124 -14.02 8.32 -1.90
N CYS A 125 -12.92 8.96 -1.50
CA CYS A 125 -12.65 10.36 -1.82
C CYS A 125 -12.25 10.47 -3.31
N SER A 126 -13.18 10.23 -4.22
CA SER A 126 -12.90 10.01 -5.64
C SER A 126 -12.34 11.22 -6.40
N SER A 127 -12.50 12.43 -5.87
CA SER A 127 -11.90 13.66 -6.43
C SER A 127 -10.55 14.02 -5.80
N LEU A 128 -10.06 13.28 -4.81
CA LEU A 128 -8.80 13.56 -4.15
C LEU A 128 -7.64 13.31 -5.13
N THR A 129 -6.94 14.39 -5.50
CA THR A 129 -5.85 14.31 -6.50
C THR A 129 -4.48 14.14 -5.88
N SER A 130 -4.31 14.63 -4.66
CA SER A 130 -3.06 14.52 -3.90
C SER A 130 -3.34 14.52 -2.41
N ILE A 131 -2.50 13.84 -1.66
CA ILE A 131 -2.48 13.85 -0.19
C ILE A 131 -1.05 13.56 0.27
N GLU A 132 -0.59 14.29 1.28
CA GLU A 132 0.69 14.06 1.93
C GLU A 132 0.46 13.34 3.25
N ILE A 133 1.11 12.19 3.44
CA ILE A 133 1.10 11.44 4.71
C ILE A 133 2.29 11.91 5.54
N PRO A 134 2.07 12.52 6.72
CA PRO A 134 3.18 13.04 7.52
C PRO A 134 4.05 11.92 8.11
N ASN A 135 5.33 12.24 8.37
CA ASN A 135 6.30 11.32 8.96
C ASN A 135 5.97 10.86 10.41
N SER A 136 4.94 11.43 11.01
CA SER A 136 4.39 11.00 12.30
C SER A 136 3.52 9.74 12.20
N VAL A 137 2.99 9.42 11.00
CA VAL A 137 2.15 8.24 10.75
C VAL A 137 3.04 7.00 10.60
N THR A 138 2.73 5.94 11.34
CA THR A 138 3.53 4.69 11.37
C THR A 138 2.89 3.52 10.65
N SER A 139 1.60 3.61 10.33
CA SER A 139 0.85 2.59 9.58
C SER A 139 -0.26 3.20 8.75
N ILE A 140 -0.57 2.54 7.62
CA ILE A 140 -1.73 2.85 6.78
C ILE A 140 -2.75 1.74 7.03
N GLY A 141 -3.92 2.12 7.55
CA GLY A 141 -4.97 1.19 7.99
C GLY A 141 -5.70 0.49 6.83
N TYR A 142 -6.64 -0.40 7.21
CA TYR A 142 -7.55 -1.07 6.26
C TYR A 142 -8.28 -0.05 5.39
N ALA A 143 -8.22 -0.25 4.07
CA ALA A 143 -8.93 0.56 3.06
C ALA A 143 -8.79 2.08 3.22
N ALA A 144 -7.72 2.58 3.88
CA ALA A 144 -7.60 4.00 4.25
C ALA A 144 -7.78 4.97 3.08
N PHE A 145 -7.33 4.61 1.87
CA PHE A 145 -7.44 5.39 0.64
C PHE A 145 -8.17 4.63 -0.48
N ALA A 146 -8.91 3.55 -0.15
CA ALA A 146 -9.58 2.75 -1.18
C ALA A 146 -10.55 3.61 -2.00
N GLY A 147 -10.56 3.47 -3.33
CA GLY A 147 -11.45 4.21 -4.22
C GLY A 147 -11.11 5.69 -4.41
N CYS A 148 -9.93 6.15 -4.01
CA CYS A 148 -9.41 7.48 -4.37
C CYS A 148 -9.01 7.50 -5.85
N SER A 149 -9.99 7.42 -6.75
CA SER A 149 -9.77 7.15 -8.18
C SER A 149 -9.09 8.27 -8.94
N SER A 150 -9.07 9.50 -8.42
CA SER A 150 -8.33 10.63 -8.99
C SER A 150 -6.92 10.81 -8.41
N LEU A 151 -6.53 10.01 -7.42
CA LEU A 151 -5.21 10.09 -6.81
C LEU A 151 -4.16 9.61 -7.81
N THR A 152 -3.28 10.51 -8.25
CA THR A 152 -2.30 10.20 -9.31
C THR A 152 -0.96 9.73 -8.74
N SER A 153 -0.62 10.19 -7.56
CA SER A 153 0.59 9.80 -6.83
C SER A 153 0.39 9.97 -5.33
N ILE A 154 1.11 9.19 -4.54
CA ILE A 154 1.18 9.33 -3.09
C ILE A 154 2.57 8.91 -2.63
N GLU A 155 3.13 9.65 -1.68
CA GLU A 155 4.39 9.29 -1.03
C GLU A 155 4.10 8.64 0.32
N ILE A 156 4.63 7.42 0.50
CA ILE A 156 4.56 6.70 1.77
C ILE A 156 5.82 7.05 2.57
N PRO A 157 5.69 7.67 3.77
CA PRO A 157 6.85 8.08 4.55
C PRO A 157 7.62 6.88 5.14
N ASN A 158 8.91 7.08 5.41
CA ASN A 158 9.79 6.06 5.99
C ASN A 158 9.40 5.61 7.42
N SER A 159 8.46 6.29 8.05
CA SER A 159 7.87 5.89 9.33
C SER A 159 6.88 4.73 9.20
N VAL A 160 6.31 4.53 8.01
CA VAL A 160 5.32 3.47 7.76
C VAL A 160 6.01 2.12 7.64
N THR A 161 5.56 1.15 8.43
CA THR A 161 6.10 -0.22 8.46
C THR A 161 5.16 -1.27 7.85
N ALA A 162 3.88 -0.92 7.67
CA ALA A 162 2.88 -1.80 7.08
C ALA A 162 1.87 -1.02 6.22
N ILE A 163 1.51 -1.59 5.08
CA ILE A 163 0.40 -1.16 4.24
C ILE A 163 -0.74 -2.14 4.48
N GLY A 164 -1.86 -1.63 4.98
CA GLY A 164 -3.03 -2.42 5.35
C GLY A 164 -3.73 -3.10 4.18
N GLU A 165 -4.63 -4.03 4.48
CA GLU A 165 -5.49 -4.67 3.49
C GLU A 165 -6.34 -3.62 2.77
N SER A 166 -6.44 -3.74 1.44
CA SER A 166 -7.20 -2.85 0.56
C SER A 166 -6.81 -1.36 0.62
N ALA A 167 -5.67 -1.00 1.23
CA ALA A 167 -5.32 0.39 1.56
C ALA A 167 -5.42 1.36 0.37
N PHE A 168 -5.07 0.92 -0.84
CA PHE A 168 -5.15 1.68 -2.10
C PHE A 168 -6.00 0.96 -3.16
N CYS A 169 -6.86 0.02 -2.75
CA CYS A 169 -7.72 -0.70 -3.69
C CYS A 169 -8.60 0.29 -4.48
N TRP A 170 -8.80 0.08 -5.79
CA TRP A 170 -9.55 0.97 -6.71
C TRP A 170 -8.98 2.39 -6.86
N CYS A 171 -7.72 2.62 -6.54
CA CYS A 171 -7.02 3.87 -6.89
C CYS A 171 -6.64 3.86 -8.38
N SER A 172 -7.63 3.88 -9.27
CA SER A 172 -7.43 3.68 -10.72
C SER A 172 -6.63 4.79 -11.40
N GLY A 173 -6.54 5.98 -10.79
CA GLY A 173 -5.70 7.10 -11.27
C GLY A 173 -4.23 7.00 -10.85
N LEU A 174 -3.89 6.11 -9.92
CA LEU A 174 -2.53 5.98 -9.39
C LEU A 174 -1.59 5.43 -10.47
N THR A 175 -0.65 6.25 -10.92
CA THR A 175 0.29 5.87 -12.00
C THR A 175 1.61 5.32 -11.48
N SER A 176 2.01 5.76 -10.30
CA SER A 176 3.20 5.29 -9.61
C SER A 176 3.08 5.46 -8.09
N ILE A 177 3.75 4.61 -7.35
CA ILE A 177 3.86 4.71 -5.90
C ILE A 177 5.24 4.20 -5.48
N LYS A 178 5.86 4.91 -4.54
CA LYS A 178 7.12 4.48 -3.93
C LYS A 178 6.85 3.88 -2.56
N ILE A 179 7.19 2.61 -2.39
CA ILE A 179 7.09 1.90 -1.11
C ILE A 179 8.47 1.97 -0.44
N PRO A 180 8.59 2.56 0.77
CA PRO A 180 9.87 2.68 1.44
C PRO A 180 10.37 1.32 2.01
N ASN A 181 11.68 1.20 2.20
CA ASN A 181 12.31 0.01 2.77
C ASN A 181 11.92 -0.30 4.23
N SER A 182 11.22 0.61 4.89
CA SER A 182 10.61 0.38 6.21
C SER A 182 9.40 -0.54 6.16
N VAL A 183 8.72 -0.64 5.00
CA VAL A 183 7.53 -1.48 4.83
C VAL A 183 7.93 -2.95 4.74
N THR A 184 7.45 -3.75 5.67
CA THR A 184 7.69 -5.21 5.73
C THR A 184 6.48 -6.02 5.28
N THR A 185 5.30 -5.39 5.22
CA THR A 185 4.04 -6.06 4.89
C THR A 185 3.22 -5.25 3.90
N ILE A 186 2.81 -5.89 2.81
CA ILE A 186 1.80 -5.41 1.87
C ILE A 186 0.57 -6.30 2.05
N GLY A 187 -0.53 -5.73 2.55
CA GLY A 187 -1.75 -6.46 2.88
C GLY A 187 -2.48 -7.04 1.67
N ASN A 188 -3.50 -7.88 1.92
CA ASN A 188 -4.37 -8.41 0.88
C ASN A 188 -5.02 -7.25 0.10
N ALA A 189 -5.17 -7.40 -1.21
CA ALA A 189 -5.79 -6.42 -2.09
C ALA A 189 -5.24 -4.98 -1.95
N ALA A 190 -4.03 -4.78 -1.38
CA ALA A 190 -3.53 -3.45 -1.05
C ALA A 190 -3.52 -2.48 -2.25
N PHE A 191 -3.26 -2.98 -3.45
CA PHE A 191 -3.26 -2.23 -4.72
C PHE A 191 -4.23 -2.85 -5.76
N CYS A 192 -5.22 -3.62 -5.32
CA CYS A 192 -6.19 -4.24 -6.23
C CYS A 192 -6.91 -3.16 -7.05
N ASP A 193 -7.15 -3.44 -8.35
CA ASP A 193 -7.82 -2.50 -9.29
C ASP A 193 -7.13 -1.12 -9.42
N CYS A 194 -5.82 -1.01 -9.12
CA CYS A 194 -5.01 0.14 -9.49
C CYS A 194 -4.67 0.10 -10.99
N SER A 195 -5.68 0.24 -11.85
CA SER A 195 -5.55 0.03 -13.29
C SER A 195 -4.65 1.03 -14.00
N GLY A 196 -4.39 2.19 -13.40
CA GLY A 196 -3.43 3.20 -13.90
C GLY A 196 -1.97 2.92 -13.56
N LEU A 197 -1.71 1.99 -12.61
CA LEU A 197 -0.36 1.71 -12.14
C LEU A 197 0.46 1.03 -13.22
N THR A 198 1.52 1.70 -13.69
CA THR A 198 2.37 1.20 -14.79
C THR A 198 3.60 0.45 -14.29
N SER A 199 4.09 0.82 -13.13
CA SER A 199 5.22 0.17 -12.46
C SER A 199 5.13 0.36 -10.95
N ILE A 200 5.72 -0.58 -10.21
CA ILE A 200 5.86 -0.50 -8.75
C ILE A 200 7.13 -1.24 -8.34
N GLU A 201 7.87 -0.65 -7.40
CA GLU A 201 9.02 -1.27 -6.78
C GLU A 201 8.61 -1.88 -5.43
N ILE A 202 8.78 -3.19 -5.28
CA ILE A 202 8.55 -3.89 -4.01
C ILE A 202 9.87 -3.90 -3.24
N PRO A 203 9.94 -3.35 -2.03
CA PRO A 203 11.20 -3.27 -1.28
C PRO A 203 11.67 -4.65 -0.79
N ASN A 204 12.99 -4.81 -0.64
CA ASN A 204 13.62 -6.04 -0.14
C ASN A 204 13.28 -6.39 1.33
N SER A 205 12.52 -5.57 2.02
CA SER A 205 11.95 -5.83 3.35
C SER A 205 10.68 -6.69 3.31
N VAL A 206 10.02 -6.79 2.14
CA VAL A 206 8.78 -7.55 1.97
C VAL A 206 9.11 -9.02 1.73
N THR A 207 8.49 -9.91 2.50
CA THR A 207 8.70 -11.37 2.42
C THR A 207 7.52 -12.15 1.83
N TRP A 208 6.39 -11.50 1.66
CA TRP A 208 5.16 -12.10 1.15
C TRP A 208 4.35 -11.08 0.35
N ILE A 209 3.83 -11.51 -0.79
CA ILE A 209 2.87 -10.73 -1.60
C ILE A 209 1.46 -11.23 -1.24
N GLY A 210 0.63 -10.34 -0.69
CA GLY A 210 -0.71 -10.63 -0.20
C GLY A 210 -1.67 -11.18 -1.27
N ASN A 211 -2.78 -11.78 -0.82
CA ASN A 211 -3.84 -12.22 -1.74
C ASN A 211 -4.39 -11.01 -2.51
N ALA A 212 -4.54 -11.15 -3.82
CA ALA A 212 -5.01 -10.09 -4.72
C ALA A 212 -4.24 -8.76 -4.61
N ALA A 213 -3.02 -8.73 -4.03
CA ALA A 213 -2.31 -7.48 -3.71
C ALA A 213 -2.16 -6.55 -4.91
N PHE A 214 -2.00 -7.09 -6.11
CA PHE A 214 -1.93 -6.39 -7.40
C PHE A 214 -2.98 -6.89 -8.38
N GLY A 215 -4.05 -7.55 -7.90
CA GLY A 215 -5.13 -8.03 -8.76
C GLY A 215 -5.73 -6.90 -9.60
N SER A 216 -6.01 -7.14 -10.88
CA SER A 216 -6.59 -6.15 -11.81
C SER A 216 -5.75 -4.88 -12.04
N CYS A 217 -4.44 -4.89 -11.73
CA CYS A 217 -3.52 -3.82 -12.12
C CYS A 217 -3.25 -3.89 -13.63
N SER A 218 -4.26 -3.60 -14.46
CA SER A 218 -4.21 -3.82 -15.91
C SER A 218 -3.20 -2.94 -16.64
N GLY A 219 -2.79 -1.83 -16.06
CA GLY A 219 -1.73 -0.94 -16.58
C GLY A 219 -0.31 -1.42 -16.28
N LEU A 220 -0.15 -2.39 -15.37
CA LEU A 220 1.17 -2.86 -14.92
C LEU A 220 1.86 -3.62 -16.05
N THR A 221 2.95 -3.06 -16.58
CA THR A 221 3.69 -3.65 -17.71
C THR A 221 4.86 -4.52 -17.27
N SER A 222 5.42 -4.22 -16.11
CA SER A 222 6.50 -4.98 -15.48
C SER A 222 6.44 -4.84 -13.96
N ILE A 223 6.92 -5.86 -13.26
CA ILE A 223 7.11 -5.85 -11.81
C ILE A 223 8.31 -6.73 -11.47
N GLU A 224 9.16 -6.24 -10.58
CA GLU A 224 10.25 -7.00 -10.01
C GLU A 224 9.81 -7.58 -8.66
N ILE A 225 9.91 -8.89 -8.50
CA ILE A 225 9.69 -9.59 -7.23
C ILE A 225 11.05 -9.73 -6.54
N PRO A 226 11.26 -9.10 -5.38
CA PRO A 226 12.57 -9.14 -4.72
C PRO A 226 12.89 -10.54 -4.16
N ASN A 227 14.18 -10.83 -4.03
CA ASN A 227 14.70 -12.09 -3.48
C ASN A 227 14.34 -12.34 -2.00
N SER A 228 13.71 -11.39 -1.33
CA SER A 228 13.14 -11.55 0.02
C SER A 228 11.79 -12.26 0.02
N VAL A 229 11.05 -12.22 -1.10
CA VAL A 229 9.70 -12.81 -1.20
C VAL A 229 9.80 -14.33 -1.25
N THR A 230 9.11 -15.00 -0.33
CA THR A 230 9.06 -16.46 -0.22
C THR A 230 7.76 -17.07 -0.71
N SER A 231 6.69 -16.25 -0.80
CA SER A 231 5.38 -16.72 -1.26
C SER A 231 4.58 -15.62 -1.95
N ILE A 232 3.77 -16.02 -2.93
CA ILE A 232 2.84 -15.19 -3.69
C ILE A 232 1.43 -15.69 -3.37
N GLY A 233 0.53 -14.80 -2.98
CA GLY A 233 -0.82 -15.12 -2.51
C GLY A 233 -1.79 -15.50 -3.64
N TYR A 234 -3.00 -15.90 -3.22
CA TYR A 234 -4.16 -16.17 -4.08
C TYR A 234 -4.48 -14.94 -4.95
N THR A 235 -4.67 -15.12 -6.27
CA THR A 235 -4.98 -14.06 -7.25
C THR A 235 -4.06 -12.82 -7.18
N ALA A 236 -2.84 -12.94 -6.65
CA ALA A 236 -1.98 -11.79 -6.35
C ALA A 236 -1.74 -10.86 -7.54
N PHE A 237 -1.67 -11.40 -8.76
CA PHE A 237 -1.50 -10.69 -10.04
C PHE A 237 -2.62 -11.01 -11.04
N ALA A 238 -3.74 -11.58 -10.58
CA ALA A 238 -4.83 -11.92 -11.50
C ALA A 238 -5.29 -10.69 -12.30
N SER A 239 -5.59 -10.87 -13.58
CA SER A 239 -6.06 -9.81 -14.50
C SER A 239 -5.06 -8.64 -14.69
N CYS A 240 -3.77 -8.84 -14.44
CA CYS A 240 -2.71 -7.91 -14.83
C CYS A 240 -2.47 -8.00 -16.35
N SER A 241 -3.43 -7.53 -17.15
CA SER A 241 -3.44 -7.73 -18.60
C SER A 241 -2.32 -7.00 -19.35
N GLY A 242 -1.71 -5.98 -18.74
CA GLY A 242 -0.54 -5.25 -19.27
C GLY A 242 0.78 -5.98 -19.07
N LEU A 243 0.83 -6.94 -18.13
CA LEU A 243 2.06 -7.65 -17.79
C LEU A 243 2.47 -8.57 -18.93
N THR A 244 3.66 -8.35 -19.50
CA THR A 244 4.16 -9.10 -20.65
C THR A 244 5.10 -10.24 -20.28
N SER A 245 5.84 -10.06 -19.21
CA SER A 245 6.73 -11.07 -18.63
C SER A 245 6.88 -10.86 -17.14
N ILE A 246 7.25 -11.92 -16.42
CA ILE A 246 7.56 -11.84 -14.99
C ILE A 246 8.69 -12.80 -14.66
N GLU A 247 9.56 -12.36 -13.74
CA GLU A 247 10.63 -13.17 -13.18
C GLU A 247 10.25 -13.60 -11.77
N ILE A 248 10.30 -14.91 -11.49
CA ILE A 248 10.01 -15.51 -10.18
C ILE A 248 11.35 -15.89 -9.53
N PRO A 249 11.75 -15.20 -8.46
CA PRO A 249 13.05 -15.41 -7.84
C PRO A 249 13.15 -16.77 -7.16
N ASN A 250 14.38 -17.21 -6.95
CA ASN A 250 14.67 -18.51 -6.32
C ASN A 250 14.13 -18.65 -4.89
N SER A 251 13.87 -17.54 -4.22
CA SER A 251 13.28 -17.49 -2.87
C SER A 251 11.83 -17.93 -2.81
N VAL A 252 11.06 -17.76 -3.90
CA VAL A 252 9.61 -18.10 -3.93
C VAL A 252 9.43 -19.59 -3.91
N THR A 253 8.85 -20.12 -2.84
CA THR A 253 8.60 -21.55 -2.63
C THR A 253 7.14 -21.95 -2.85
N SER A 254 6.22 -20.99 -2.85
CA SER A 254 4.79 -21.23 -3.07
C SER A 254 4.12 -20.09 -3.82
N ILE A 255 3.15 -20.45 -4.68
CA ILE A 255 2.32 -19.51 -5.45
C ILE A 255 0.87 -19.99 -5.30
N GLY A 256 0.00 -19.09 -4.88
CA GLY A 256 -1.42 -19.41 -4.62
C GLY A 256 -2.23 -19.63 -5.88
N ASP A 257 -3.47 -20.12 -5.68
CA ASP A 257 -4.43 -20.37 -6.77
C ASP A 257 -4.68 -19.08 -7.56
N TYR A 258 -4.85 -19.23 -8.88
CA TYR A 258 -5.18 -18.10 -9.78
C TYR A 258 -4.19 -16.92 -9.74
N ALA A 259 -2.98 -17.09 -9.20
CA ALA A 259 -2.08 -15.97 -8.93
C ALA A 259 -1.77 -15.11 -10.17
N PHE A 260 -1.73 -15.70 -11.36
CA PHE A 260 -1.53 -15.02 -12.65
C PHE A 260 -2.71 -15.23 -13.61
N SER A 261 -3.87 -15.68 -13.14
CA SER A 261 -5.03 -15.89 -14.01
C SER A 261 -5.39 -14.62 -14.78
N ARG A 262 -5.86 -14.77 -16.04
CA ARG A 262 -6.28 -13.66 -16.91
C ARG A 262 -5.21 -12.60 -17.19
N CYS A 263 -3.93 -12.92 -17.01
CA CYS A 263 -2.83 -12.09 -17.49
C CYS A 263 -2.69 -12.22 -19.01
N SER A 264 -3.67 -11.66 -19.74
CA SER A 264 -3.80 -11.86 -21.19
C SER A 264 -2.66 -11.27 -22.04
N GLY A 265 -1.82 -10.42 -21.43
CA GLY A 265 -0.59 -9.88 -22.03
C GLY A 265 0.64 -10.76 -21.84
N LEU A 266 0.61 -11.67 -20.86
CA LEU A 266 1.76 -12.45 -20.44
C LEU A 266 2.16 -13.46 -21.52
N THR A 267 3.41 -13.34 -22.00
CA THR A 267 3.97 -14.19 -23.05
C THR A 267 4.99 -15.18 -22.50
N SER A 268 5.67 -14.83 -21.42
CA SER A 268 6.71 -15.67 -20.84
C SER A 268 6.85 -15.46 -19.33
N ILE A 269 7.36 -16.48 -18.66
CA ILE A 269 7.74 -16.45 -17.26
C ILE A 269 9.17 -16.96 -17.15
N THR A 270 10.00 -16.31 -16.32
CA THR A 270 11.34 -16.74 -16.03
C THR A 270 11.41 -17.24 -14.58
N MET A 271 11.78 -18.48 -14.40
CA MET A 271 11.97 -19.12 -13.10
C MET A 271 13.44 -19.13 -12.73
N GLN A 272 13.80 -18.61 -11.56
CA GLN A 272 15.18 -18.65 -11.06
C GLN A 272 15.50 -19.94 -10.26
N ARG A 273 14.48 -20.73 -9.94
CA ARG A 273 14.63 -21.99 -9.20
C ARG A 273 14.92 -23.15 -10.15
N THR A 274 15.76 -24.07 -9.71
CA THR A 274 16.00 -25.36 -10.41
C THR A 274 14.89 -26.39 -10.16
N THR A 275 14.02 -26.17 -9.17
CA THR A 275 12.87 -26.99 -8.86
C THR A 275 11.63 -26.10 -8.80
N PRO A 276 10.47 -26.46 -9.37
CA PRO A 276 9.28 -25.62 -9.34
C PRO A 276 8.82 -25.37 -7.89
N PRO A 277 8.26 -24.17 -7.60
CA PRO A 277 7.56 -23.94 -6.36
C PRO A 277 6.29 -24.80 -6.30
N THR A 278 5.73 -24.98 -5.10
CA THR A 278 4.36 -25.47 -4.96
C THR A 278 3.41 -24.43 -5.53
N VAL A 279 2.42 -24.87 -6.31
CA VAL A 279 1.45 -23.97 -6.95
C VAL A 279 0.04 -24.41 -6.61
N GLY A 280 -0.87 -23.44 -6.56
CA GLY A 280 -2.29 -23.68 -6.44
C GLY A 280 -2.96 -24.00 -7.77
N ASP A 281 -4.28 -24.13 -7.75
CA ASP A 281 -5.10 -24.42 -8.91
C ASP A 281 -5.17 -23.25 -9.91
N ASP A 282 -5.34 -23.54 -11.19
CA ASP A 282 -5.62 -22.56 -12.25
C ASP A 282 -4.65 -21.38 -12.31
N LEU A 283 -3.36 -21.64 -12.01
CA LEU A 283 -2.31 -20.62 -11.90
C LEU A 283 -2.30 -19.66 -13.09
N PHE A 284 -2.44 -20.17 -14.31
CA PHE A 284 -2.39 -19.44 -15.57
C PHE A 284 -3.72 -19.45 -16.34
N TYR A 285 -4.84 -19.62 -15.63
CA TYR A 285 -6.16 -19.64 -16.24
C TYR A 285 -6.40 -18.42 -17.13
N GLU A 286 -6.81 -18.61 -18.39
CA GLU A 286 -7.02 -17.55 -19.38
C GLU A 286 -5.76 -16.67 -19.69
N CYS A 287 -4.54 -17.17 -19.51
CA CYS A 287 -3.31 -16.55 -20.01
C CYS A 287 -3.07 -16.91 -21.48
N SER A 288 -3.92 -16.40 -22.38
CA SER A 288 -4.01 -16.85 -23.77
C SER A 288 -2.75 -16.63 -24.63
N LYS A 289 -1.79 -15.83 -24.17
CA LYS A 289 -0.53 -15.55 -24.86
C LYS A 289 0.69 -16.18 -24.21
N LEU A 290 0.51 -16.85 -23.06
CA LEU A 290 1.63 -17.49 -22.39
C LEU A 290 2.08 -18.72 -23.19
N GLU A 291 3.29 -18.66 -23.71
CA GLU A 291 3.85 -19.72 -24.57
C GLU A 291 5.09 -20.37 -23.94
N THR A 292 5.91 -19.59 -23.22
CA THR A 292 7.24 -20.04 -22.81
C THR A 292 7.49 -19.83 -21.32
N ILE A 293 8.02 -20.87 -20.69
CA ILE A 293 8.55 -20.83 -19.33
C ILE A 293 10.08 -21.03 -19.43
N TYR A 294 10.83 -20.00 -19.09
CA TYR A 294 12.27 -20.08 -18.99
C TYR A 294 12.69 -20.65 -17.63
N VAL A 295 13.58 -21.63 -17.64
CA VAL A 295 14.06 -22.30 -16.43
C VAL A 295 15.61 -22.34 -16.44
N PRO A 296 16.27 -22.46 -15.28
CA PRO A 296 17.71 -22.61 -15.23
C PRO A 296 18.21 -23.84 -16.02
N VAL A 297 19.44 -23.77 -16.51
CA VAL A 297 20.10 -24.88 -17.20
C VAL A 297 20.08 -26.14 -16.31
N GLY A 298 19.64 -27.28 -16.88
CA GLY A 298 19.47 -28.56 -16.20
C GLY A 298 18.22 -28.71 -15.36
N ALA A 299 17.27 -27.75 -15.43
CA ALA A 299 16.04 -27.78 -14.65
C ALA A 299 14.80 -28.28 -15.41
N SER A 300 14.89 -28.46 -16.74
CA SER A 300 13.71 -28.79 -17.59
C SER A 300 12.97 -30.04 -17.14
N GLU A 301 13.68 -31.08 -16.69
CA GLU A 301 13.08 -32.32 -16.21
C GLU A 301 12.24 -32.06 -14.93
N ALA A 302 12.71 -31.24 -14.02
CA ALA A 302 12.00 -30.89 -12.78
C ALA A 302 10.70 -30.11 -13.07
N TYR A 303 10.66 -29.31 -14.15
CA TYR A 303 9.49 -28.57 -14.61
C TYR A 303 8.58 -29.37 -15.55
N ASN A 304 8.87 -30.63 -15.84
CA ASN A 304 7.98 -31.52 -16.62
C ASN A 304 6.82 -32.04 -15.77
N VAL A 305 6.16 -31.16 -15.04
CA VAL A 305 4.98 -31.41 -14.20
C VAL A 305 3.95 -30.28 -14.41
N ALA A 306 2.66 -30.57 -14.22
CA ALA A 306 1.61 -29.54 -14.32
C ALA A 306 1.77 -28.46 -13.24
N PRO A 307 1.42 -27.19 -13.54
CA PRO A 307 0.94 -26.70 -14.84
C PRO A 307 2.08 -26.30 -15.80
N TRP A 308 3.34 -26.46 -15.41
CA TRP A 308 4.50 -25.97 -16.15
C TRP A 308 4.66 -26.66 -17.51
N ASN A 309 4.46 -27.99 -17.57
CA ASN A 309 4.62 -28.80 -18.78
C ASN A 309 3.51 -28.58 -19.84
N GLU A 310 2.55 -27.73 -19.57
CA GLU A 310 1.55 -27.26 -20.56
C GLU A 310 2.14 -26.21 -21.50
N TYR A 311 3.33 -25.69 -21.21
CA TYR A 311 4.03 -24.62 -21.92
C TYR A 311 5.36 -25.10 -22.47
N ASN A 312 5.94 -24.33 -23.39
CA ASN A 312 7.26 -24.60 -23.91
C ASN A 312 8.32 -24.31 -22.83
N ILE A 313 8.94 -25.33 -22.29
CA ILE A 313 10.01 -25.20 -21.31
C ILE A 313 11.32 -24.98 -22.06
N VAL A 314 11.95 -23.84 -21.81
CA VAL A 314 13.24 -23.47 -22.40
C VAL A 314 14.27 -23.31 -21.30
N GLU A 315 15.33 -24.11 -21.37
CA GLU A 315 16.50 -23.88 -20.55
C GLU A 315 17.29 -22.71 -21.08
N GLY A 316 17.62 -21.78 -20.21
CA GLY A 316 18.39 -20.61 -20.53
C GLY A 316 19.16 -20.12 -19.32
N GLU A 317 20.16 -19.33 -19.60
CA GLU A 317 20.75 -18.52 -18.54
C GLU A 317 19.69 -17.51 -18.07
N VAL A 318 19.41 -17.49 -16.77
CA VAL A 318 18.41 -16.60 -16.17
C VAL A 318 18.81 -15.16 -16.49
N ALA A 319 17.92 -14.43 -17.18
CA ALA A 319 18.18 -13.07 -17.63
C ALA A 319 18.64 -12.19 -16.44
N GLY A 320 19.85 -11.67 -16.53
CA GLY A 320 20.48 -10.85 -15.48
C GLY A 320 21.81 -11.41 -14.97
N ILE A 321 22.11 -12.68 -15.26
CA ILE A 321 23.39 -13.32 -14.93
C ILE A 321 23.84 -14.08 -16.16
N GLU A 322 24.53 -13.40 -17.08
CA GLU A 322 25.20 -14.09 -18.18
C GLU A 322 26.42 -14.84 -17.63
N SER A 323 26.57 -16.13 -17.93
CA SER A 323 27.85 -16.80 -17.76
C SER A 323 28.84 -16.22 -18.77
N VAL A 324 30.01 -15.80 -18.29
CA VAL A 324 31.04 -15.34 -19.21
C VAL A 324 31.56 -16.56 -19.96
N THR A 325 31.30 -16.61 -21.26
CA THR A 325 31.92 -17.61 -22.11
C THR A 325 33.43 -17.34 -22.23
N LEU A 326 34.21 -18.38 -22.44
CA LEU A 326 35.69 -18.26 -22.60
C LEU A 326 36.10 -17.29 -23.74
N GLU A 327 35.19 -16.98 -24.66
CA GLU A 327 35.40 -16.05 -25.77
C GLU A 327 35.32 -14.56 -25.36
N GLU A 328 34.80 -14.26 -24.17
CA GLU A 328 34.67 -12.87 -23.68
C GLU A 328 35.82 -12.43 -22.78
N TRP A 329 36.71 -13.34 -22.44
CA TRP A 329 37.91 -13.05 -21.67
C TRP A 329 39.16 -12.92 -22.54
N PRO A 330 40.13 -12.06 -22.18
CA PRO A 330 40.20 -11.23 -20.97
C PRO A 330 39.36 -9.95 -21.05
N ALA A 331 38.80 -9.55 -19.91
CA ALA A 331 37.92 -8.36 -19.83
C ALA A 331 38.17 -7.57 -18.54
N ASP A 332 37.81 -6.30 -18.55
CA ASP A 332 37.78 -5.45 -17.36
C ASP A 332 36.52 -5.73 -16.54
N VAL A 333 36.68 -5.89 -15.22
CA VAL A 333 35.58 -6.18 -14.27
C VAL A 333 35.34 -4.98 -13.39
N TYR A 334 34.07 -4.59 -13.30
CA TYR A 334 33.61 -3.45 -12.51
C TYR A 334 32.61 -3.91 -11.43
N ASP A 335 32.57 -3.21 -10.31
CA ASP A 335 31.49 -3.36 -9.32
C ASP A 335 30.20 -2.64 -9.82
N LEU A 336 29.08 -2.82 -9.10
CA LEU A 336 27.80 -2.20 -9.45
C LEU A 336 27.80 -0.65 -9.40
N ASN A 337 28.83 -0.05 -8.80
CA ASN A 337 29.03 1.40 -8.75
C ASN A 337 29.89 1.89 -9.92
N GLY A 338 30.24 1.03 -10.87
CA GLY A 338 31.09 1.35 -12.02
C GLY A 338 32.58 1.48 -11.70
N ARG A 339 33.02 1.07 -10.52
CA ARG A 339 34.45 1.07 -10.15
C ARG A 339 35.12 -0.21 -10.66
N MET A 340 36.20 -0.06 -11.40
CA MET A 340 36.99 -1.21 -11.85
C MET A 340 37.59 -1.94 -10.63
N VAL A 341 37.30 -3.21 -10.53
CA VAL A 341 37.79 -4.10 -9.44
C VAL A 341 38.87 -5.11 -9.93
N LYS A 342 38.92 -5.39 -11.23
CA LYS A 342 39.96 -6.23 -11.84
C LYS A 342 40.09 -5.85 -13.32
N ALA A 343 41.30 -5.55 -13.75
CA ALA A 343 41.60 -5.22 -15.15
C ALA A 343 42.06 -6.47 -15.90
N GLN A 344 41.71 -6.59 -17.19
CA GLN A 344 42.12 -7.68 -18.08
C GLN A 344 42.03 -9.04 -17.40
N ALA A 345 40.96 -9.27 -16.69
CA ALA A 345 40.72 -10.52 -15.97
C ALA A 345 40.45 -11.66 -16.96
N GLU A 346 40.92 -12.85 -16.65
CA GLU A 346 40.59 -14.09 -17.40
C GLU A 346 39.37 -14.80 -16.82
N ASN A 347 38.95 -14.41 -15.64
CA ASN A 347 37.76 -14.90 -14.93
C ASN A 347 37.50 -14.04 -13.68
N LEU A 348 36.49 -14.38 -12.91
CA LEU A 348 36.14 -13.70 -11.64
C LEU A 348 36.94 -14.24 -10.42
N ASP A 349 37.89 -15.15 -10.61
CA ASP A 349 38.64 -15.73 -9.49
C ASP A 349 39.42 -14.66 -8.72
N GLY A 350 39.53 -14.85 -7.40
CA GLY A 350 40.16 -13.87 -6.51
C GLY A 350 39.26 -12.70 -6.08
N LEU A 351 38.12 -12.48 -6.73
CA LEU A 351 37.15 -11.48 -6.27
C LEU A 351 36.22 -12.07 -5.17
N PRO A 352 35.72 -11.26 -4.24
CA PRO A 352 34.68 -11.68 -3.29
C PRO A 352 33.41 -12.19 -4.01
N LYS A 353 32.52 -12.92 -3.30
CA LYS A 353 31.19 -13.23 -3.84
C LYS A 353 30.43 -11.92 -4.02
N GLY A 354 29.82 -11.74 -5.18
CA GLY A 354 29.08 -10.51 -5.50
C GLY A 354 28.70 -10.42 -6.98
N VAL A 355 28.04 -9.31 -7.34
CA VAL A 355 27.65 -9.00 -8.72
C VAL A 355 28.68 -8.05 -9.33
N TYR A 356 29.10 -8.34 -10.54
CA TYR A 356 30.11 -7.61 -11.29
C TYR A 356 29.60 -7.25 -12.69
N ILE A 357 30.17 -6.20 -13.29
CA ILE A 357 29.93 -5.82 -14.68
C ILE A 357 31.16 -6.20 -15.51
N VAL A 358 30.98 -6.97 -16.56
CA VAL A 358 32.01 -7.37 -17.51
C VAL A 358 31.45 -7.12 -18.91
N ASN A 359 32.14 -6.32 -19.73
CA ASN A 359 31.69 -5.95 -21.07
C ASN A 359 30.23 -5.40 -21.11
N GLY A 360 29.83 -4.65 -20.08
CA GLY A 360 28.47 -4.09 -19.95
C GLY A 360 27.40 -5.06 -19.47
N LYS A 361 27.74 -6.32 -19.22
CA LYS A 361 26.83 -7.37 -18.74
C LYS A 361 27.06 -7.66 -17.26
N LYS A 362 26.01 -8.10 -16.55
CA LYS A 362 26.06 -8.44 -15.11
C LYS A 362 26.44 -9.91 -14.92
N PHE A 363 27.40 -10.17 -14.04
CA PHE A 363 27.85 -11.52 -13.66
C PHE A 363 27.83 -11.66 -12.15
N VAL A 364 27.54 -12.86 -11.66
CA VAL A 364 27.60 -13.21 -10.23
C VAL A 364 28.77 -14.15 -10.00
N LYS A 365 29.52 -13.87 -8.94
CA LYS A 365 30.52 -14.77 -8.41
C LYS A 365 30.06 -15.42 -7.11
#